data_5c342ecea8ca46cd41e5a14cd64cbae5
#
_entry.id   5c342ecea8ca46cd41e5a14cd64cbae5
#
_cell.length_a   1.000
_cell.length_b   1.000
_cell.length_c   1.000
_cell.angle_alpha   90.00
_cell.angle_beta   90.00
_cell.angle_gamma   90.00
#
_symmetry.space_group_name_H-M   'P 1'
#
loop_
_entity.id
_entity.type
_entity.pdbx_description
1 polymer ?
#
loop_
_entity_poly.entity_id
_entity_poly.type
_entity_poly.pdbx_seq_one_letter_code
_entity_poly.pdbx_strand_id
1 'polypeptide(L)'
;FFEKYSDKKIVFLTKNLYRTVSGENKKIYCLEDYVEGVCSIIEQNDISSFEEIILALQDYVTNGLIIVEMAERTYIISPYLDSRLSWFENNKNIIFSDSSVEIAKYLNLKLSTKRLASQFIFGLPYYPFQTISLWEELVNIRPLNYLEISEKGCLEKRVPSYEVDTKDFNKLIIKIKEEFLNSINHDLNMRNEVSSDVSGGVDSATIAFTLNKLIPDFSILHAESSTTANSDTKWATFIAKSLGRELKKFDSIEITEKRFAIDEKYINDIMPSSPLLWADSEGYLKSVIGYQKGRKQPTHFLGIGGDELFTPMPSNSWNIVRQENLGGLLYALKYSLIMRRPFFSCLLDLLDNRGYSETVIKNLEIVFNESSAPIKRELGWVDGLQVPDWLSEKSKQESQIFLNSLLFSNSEPIISDRTVFQMIQSLIFQKSVLRQIQLTTNSIYWATPFLHKKLIEICLQIPAKYKVSSKLTKPILQKALKGIVPIEVFNRGFKGDYSDALYSGYREAVRKNFHNLEQFELVKMGIIDVEKLKLEMSLPAGNPSKIDYFEKLCSVERWIRQIKLYMKN
;
A
#
# COMPACT_ATOMS: atom_id res chain seq x y z
N PHE A 1 5.19 18.43 22.97
CA PHE A 1 4.98 18.11 24.39
C PHE A 1 3.53 18.36 24.70
N PHE A 2 2.79 17.30 25.01
CA PHE A 2 1.37 17.35 25.39
C PHE A 2 1.26 17.39 26.91
N GLU A 3 0.18 18.02 27.43
CA GLU A 3 -0.09 18.10 28.87
C GLU A 3 -0.30 16.70 29.46
N LYS A 4 -0.05 16.54 30.75
CA LYS A 4 -0.24 15.29 31.48
C LYS A 4 -1.72 14.91 31.51
N TYR A 5 -2.04 13.73 31.01
CA TYR A 5 -3.26 13.02 31.38
C TYR A 5 -2.91 11.99 32.45
N SER A 6 -3.49 12.11 33.63
CA SER A 6 -3.08 11.32 34.78
C SER A 6 -1.57 11.47 35.10
N ASP A 7 -0.97 10.49 35.76
CA ASP A 7 0.46 10.49 36.08
C ASP A 7 1.39 10.12 34.88
N LYS A 8 0.83 9.90 33.68
CA LYS A 8 1.60 9.50 32.49
C LYS A 8 1.98 10.72 31.65
N LYS A 9 3.23 10.75 31.20
CA LYS A 9 3.75 11.72 30.24
C LYS A 9 3.44 11.30 28.82
N ILE A 10 2.80 12.16 28.02
CA ILE A 10 2.54 11.92 26.61
C ILE A 10 3.68 12.53 25.77
N VAL A 11 4.23 11.74 24.85
CA VAL A 11 5.36 12.13 24.00
C VAL A 11 5.05 11.79 22.54
N PHE A 12 5.07 12.81 21.67
CA PHE A 12 5.03 12.63 20.23
C PHE A 12 6.43 12.73 19.64
N LEU A 13 6.86 11.70 18.93
CA LEU A 13 8.14 11.64 18.24
C LEU A 13 7.90 11.70 16.73
N THR A 14 8.47 12.70 16.06
CA THR A 14 8.38 12.85 14.61
C THR A 14 9.57 13.62 14.05
N LYS A 15 9.92 13.38 12.80
CA LYS A 15 10.85 14.20 12.00
C LYS A 15 10.12 15.17 11.07
N ASN A 16 8.81 15.02 10.95
CA ASN A 16 7.98 15.88 10.12
C ASN A 16 7.63 17.18 10.83
N LEU A 17 7.41 18.22 10.06
CA LEU A 17 7.00 19.54 10.57
C LEU A 17 5.48 19.57 10.76
N TYR A 18 5.07 19.53 12.03
CA TYR A 18 3.67 19.70 12.44
C TYR A 18 3.40 21.11 12.91
N ARG A 19 2.23 21.63 12.60
CA ARG A 19 1.71 22.92 13.04
C ARG A 19 0.43 22.74 13.84
N THR A 20 0.14 23.71 14.69
CA THR A 20 -1.06 23.72 15.54
C THR A 20 -2.09 24.66 14.96
N VAL A 21 -3.32 24.18 14.86
CA VAL A 21 -4.52 24.98 14.57
C VAL A 21 -5.38 24.96 15.81
N SER A 22 -5.67 26.15 16.38
CA SER A 22 -6.46 26.30 17.61
C SER A 22 -7.87 26.78 17.29
N GLY A 23 -8.90 26.15 17.88
CA GLY A 23 -10.29 26.58 17.87
C GLY A 23 -10.84 26.65 19.28
N GLU A 24 -12.11 27.03 19.47
CA GLU A 24 -12.78 26.99 20.77
C GLU A 24 -12.73 25.55 21.32
N ASN A 25 -12.14 25.38 22.51
CA ASN A 25 -12.03 24.09 23.22
C ASN A 25 -11.39 22.93 22.46
N LYS A 26 -10.64 23.19 21.39
CA LYS A 26 -9.93 22.17 20.61
C LYS A 26 -8.61 22.68 20.04
N LYS A 27 -7.60 21.79 20.00
CA LYS A 27 -6.34 22.01 19.28
C LYS A 27 -6.12 20.88 18.29
N ILE A 28 -5.74 21.20 17.07
CA ILE A 28 -5.46 20.22 16.02
C ILE A 28 -4.03 20.41 15.55
N TYR A 29 -3.30 19.29 15.45
CA TYR A 29 -1.95 19.27 14.91
C TYR A 29 -1.97 18.47 13.60
N CYS A 30 -1.43 19.07 12.55
CA CYS A 30 -1.29 18.45 11.23
C CYS A 30 0.01 18.88 10.57
N LEU A 31 0.39 18.23 9.50
CA LEU A 31 1.52 18.67 8.67
C LEU A 31 1.26 20.08 8.11
N GLU A 32 2.33 20.86 7.93
CA GLU A 32 2.27 22.26 7.49
C GLU A 32 1.46 22.44 6.20
N ASP A 33 1.57 21.49 5.25
CA ASP A 33 0.84 21.50 3.97
C ASP A 33 -0.70 21.51 4.13
N TYR A 34 -1.23 21.09 5.27
CA TYR A 34 -2.68 20.98 5.52
C TYR A 34 -3.26 22.09 6.40
N VAL A 35 -2.44 22.99 6.93
CA VAL A 35 -2.86 24.00 7.94
C VAL A 35 -4.01 24.86 7.43
N GLU A 36 -3.88 25.45 6.24
CA GLU A 36 -4.90 26.36 5.69
C GLU A 36 -6.26 25.68 5.52
N GLY A 37 -6.28 24.46 4.97
CA GLY A 37 -7.52 23.72 4.80
C GLY A 37 -8.12 23.22 6.11
N VAL A 38 -7.29 22.84 7.07
CA VAL A 38 -7.76 22.46 8.42
C VAL A 38 -8.37 23.67 9.12
N CYS A 39 -7.76 24.88 9.01
CA CYS A 39 -8.35 26.12 9.51
C CYS A 39 -9.74 26.35 8.88
N SER A 40 -9.83 26.28 7.55
CA SER A 40 -11.09 26.47 6.84
C SER A 40 -12.18 25.46 7.24
N ILE A 41 -11.81 24.19 7.46
CA ILE A 41 -12.75 23.15 7.92
C ILE A 41 -13.27 23.48 9.33
N ILE A 42 -12.40 23.98 10.22
CA ILE A 42 -12.80 24.33 11.60
C ILE A 42 -13.70 25.55 11.62
N GLU A 43 -13.40 26.57 10.80
CA GLU A 43 -14.13 27.83 10.76
C GLU A 43 -15.50 27.73 10.07
N GLN A 44 -15.58 26.93 8.98
CA GLN A 44 -16.80 26.82 8.18
C GLN A 44 -17.86 25.91 8.78
N ASN A 45 -17.45 24.98 9.63
CA ASN A 45 -18.37 24.02 10.20
C ASN A 45 -18.50 24.28 11.70
N ASP A 46 -19.75 24.50 12.15
CA ASP A 46 -20.12 24.47 13.55
C ASP A 46 -19.99 23.02 14.09
N ILE A 47 -18.80 22.40 13.82
CA ILE A 47 -18.52 21.00 14.10
C ILE A 47 -18.36 20.85 15.62
N SER A 48 -19.40 20.34 16.26
CA SER A 48 -19.46 20.17 17.70
C SER A 48 -19.03 18.77 18.17
N SER A 49 -19.19 17.76 17.31
CA SER A 49 -18.86 16.38 17.65
C SER A 49 -17.48 15.97 17.13
N PHE A 50 -16.82 15.06 17.88
CA PHE A 50 -15.54 14.47 17.44
C PHE A 50 -15.71 13.66 16.14
N GLU A 51 -16.83 12.97 15.98
CA GLU A 51 -17.14 12.15 14.81
C GLU A 51 -17.17 12.98 13.53
N GLU A 52 -17.76 14.16 13.56
CA GLU A 52 -17.78 15.08 12.42
C GLU A 52 -16.38 15.61 12.11
N ILE A 53 -15.60 15.96 13.14
CA ILE A 53 -14.21 16.41 12.98
C ILE A 53 -13.37 15.32 12.30
N ILE A 54 -13.42 14.08 12.79
CA ILE A 54 -12.61 12.99 12.23
C ILE A 54 -12.97 12.69 10.78
N LEU A 55 -14.26 12.72 10.43
CA LEU A 55 -14.72 12.50 9.07
C LEU A 55 -14.19 13.59 8.13
N ALA A 56 -14.38 14.86 8.48
CA ALA A 56 -13.94 15.99 7.67
C ALA A 56 -12.40 16.03 7.50
N LEU A 57 -11.66 15.82 8.59
CA LEU A 57 -10.20 15.83 8.54
C LEU A 57 -9.61 14.66 7.77
N GLN A 58 -10.19 13.46 7.88
CA GLN A 58 -9.73 12.31 7.07
C GLN A 58 -10.06 12.43 5.57
N ASP A 59 -11.06 13.20 5.20
CA ASP A 59 -11.33 13.50 3.80
C ASP A 59 -10.28 14.45 3.21
N TYR A 60 -9.75 15.35 4.03
CA TYR A 60 -8.81 16.37 3.60
C TYR A 60 -7.34 15.96 3.75
N VAL A 61 -6.96 15.37 4.89
CA VAL A 61 -5.56 15.03 5.19
C VAL A 61 -5.22 13.65 4.66
N THR A 62 -4.40 13.61 3.62
CA THR A 62 -3.99 12.37 2.95
C THR A 62 -2.61 11.87 3.40
N ASN A 63 -1.84 12.68 4.14
CA ASN A 63 -0.52 12.36 4.66
C ASN A 63 -0.31 12.87 6.09
N GLY A 64 0.60 12.24 6.85
CA GLY A 64 0.87 12.58 8.25
C GLY A 64 -0.20 12.06 9.20
N LEU A 65 0.00 12.29 10.50
CA LEU A 65 -1.01 12.05 11.52
C LEU A 65 -1.86 13.30 11.70
N ILE A 66 -3.08 13.11 12.16
CA ILE A 66 -3.93 14.18 12.67
C ILE A 66 -4.06 13.97 14.17
N ILE A 67 -3.72 14.95 14.98
CA ILE A 67 -3.84 14.87 16.43
C ILE A 67 -4.86 15.92 16.85
N VAL A 68 -5.90 15.50 17.56
CA VAL A 68 -6.98 16.38 18.03
C VAL A 68 -7.03 16.32 19.54
N GLU A 69 -6.79 17.44 20.20
CA GLU A 69 -6.98 17.61 21.65
C GLU A 69 -8.35 18.27 21.89
N MET A 70 -9.20 17.59 22.65
CA MET A 70 -10.53 18.08 23.05
C MET A 70 -10.81 17.70 24.49
N ALA A 71 -11.14 18.69 25.34
CA ALA A 71 -11.39 18.48 26.77
C ALA A 71 -10.25 17.68 27.43
N GLU A 72 -10.56 16.51 28.00
CA GLU A 72 -9.61 15.65 28.71
C GLU A 72 -9.14 14.45 27.85
N ARG A 73 -9.19 14.57 26.53
CA ARG A 73 -8.83 13.48 25.61
C ARG A 73 -7.98 13.97 24.44
N THR A 74 -7.07 13.12 24.03
CA THR A 74 -6.30 13.28 22.79
C THR A 74 -6.64 12.15 21.84
N TYR A 75 -6.97 12.50 20.62
CA TYR A 75 -7.29 11.57 19.55
C TYR A 75 -6.19 11.62 18.48
N ILE A 76 -5.66 10.46 18.10
CA ILE A 76 -4.62 10.36 17.08
C ILE A 76 -5.14 9.53 15.94
N ILE A 77 -5.18 10.13 14.75
CA ILE A 77 -5.84 9.61 13.57
C ILE A 77 -4.80 9.43 12.48
N SER A 78 -4.72 8.24 11.91
CA SER A 78 -4.00 8.00 10.65
C SER A 78 -4.86 8.38 9.45
N PRO A 79 -4.26 8.74 8.30
CA PRO A 79 -5.00 8.83 7.05
C PRO A 79 -5.78 7.54 6.76
N TYR A 80 -6.84 7.68 5.99
CA TYR A 80 -7.76 6.56 5.70
C TYR A 80 -7.03 5.34 5.12
N LEU A 81 -7.27 4.15 5.68
CA LEU A 81 -6.62 2.86 5.37
C LEU A 81 -5.10 2.83 5.62
N ASP A 82 -4.52 3.81 6.29
CA ASP A 82 -3.11 3.80 6.66
C ASP A 82 -2.92 3.30 8.12
N SER A 83 -1.81 2.62 8.37
CA SER A 83 -1.41 2.10 9.69
C SER A 83 -0.09 2.70 10.17
N ARG A 84 0.18 3.98 9.80
CA ARG A 84 1.46 4.65 10.15
C ARG A 84 1.64 4.95 11.62
N LEU A 85 0.56 5.07 12.37
CA LEU A 85 0.65 5.34 13.80
C LEU A 85 1.22 4.13 14.53
N SER A 86 2.34 4.33 15.20
CA SER A 86 2.91 3.40 16.16
C SER A 86 2.86 3.99 17.55
N TRP A 87 2.63 3.17 18.58
CA TRP A 87 2.67 3.65 19.97
C TRP A 87 3.25 2.60 20.92
N PHE A 88 3.69 3.11 22.06
CA PHE A 88 4.15 2.35 23.21
C PHE A 88 3.54 2.94 24.47
N GLU A 89 3.07 2.10 25.37
CA GLU A 89 2.50 2.52 26.64
C GLU A 89 3.10 1.73 27.81
N ASN A 90 3.48 2.41 28.85
CA ASN A 90 3.86 1.84 30.15
C ASN A 90 3.28 2.66 31.30
N ASN A 91 3.64 2.32 32.53
CA ASN A 91 3.10 3.00 33.72
C ASN A 91 3.42 4.50 33.82
N LYS A 92 4.44 4.99 33.10
CA LYS A 92 4.92 6.38 33.20
C LYS A 92 4.71 7.20 31.92
N ASN A 93 4.68 6.53 30.75
CA ASN A 93 4.71 7.21 29.46
C ASN A 93 3.73 6.59 28.48
N ILE A 94 3.15 7.45 27.65
CA ILE A 94 2.51 7.11 26.39
C ILE A 94 3.33 7.78 25.30
N ILE A 95 3.95 7.01 24.43
CA ILE A 95 4.81 7.49 23.34
C ILE A 95 4.18 7.07 22.03
N PHE A 96 4.00 8.00 21.11
CA PHE A 96 3.48 7.70 19.79
C PHE A 96 4.25 8.42 18.69
N SER A 97 4.18 7.90 17.47
CA SER A 97 4.91 8.41 16.32
C SER A 97 4.26 8.02 15.00
N ASP A 98 4.50 8.81 13.97
CA ASP A 98 4.30 8.45 12.56
C ASP A 98 5.42 7.55 12.00
N SER A 99 6.43 7.21 12.83
CA SER A 99 7.53 6.32 12.51
C SER A 99 7.89 5.40 13.69
N SER A 100 7.74 4.09 13.51
CA SER A 100 8.14 3.10 14.53
C SER A 100 9.63 3.14 14.85
N VAL A 101 10.46 3.57 13.90
CA VAL A 101 11.91 3.70 14.06
C VAL A 101 12.26 4.77 15.09
N GLU A 102 11.54 5.89 15.11
CA GLU A 102 11.80 6.97 16.07
C GLU A 102 11.49 6.53 17.52
N ILE A 103 10.40 5.79 17.72
CA ILE A 103 10.10 5.21 19.05
C ILE A 103 11.16 4.18 19.44
N ALA A 104 11.52 3.30 18.51
CA ALA A 104 12.51 2.25 18.77
C ALA A 104 13.88 2.85 19.13
N LYS A 105 14.30 3.93 18.46
CA LYS A 105 15.52 4.66 18.78
C LYS A 105 15.45 5.32 20.15
N TYR A 106 14.34 6.00 20.44
CA TYR A 106 14.13 6.69 21.71
C TYR A 106 14.14 5.74 22.92
N LEU A 107 13.54 4.55 22.76
CA LEU A 107 13.44 3.52 23.82
C LEU A 107 14.54 2.47 23.74
N ASN A 108 15.44 2.53 22.75
CA ASN A 108 16.47 1.51 22.48
C ASN A 108 15.91 0.09 22.36
N LEU A 109 14.81 -0.05 21.59
CA LEU A 109 14.12 -1.32 21.40
C LEU A 109 14.91 -2.26 20.49
N LYS A 110 14.70 -3.57 20.66
CA LYS A 110 15.31 -4.62 19.83
C LYS A 110 14.39 -5.02 18.67
N LEU A 111 15.03 -5.42 17.57
CA LEU A 111 14.34 -6.07 16.47
C LEU A 111 13.89 -7.47 16.88
N SER A 112 12.68 -7.84 16.52
CA SER A 112 12.12 -9.16 16.79
C SER A 112 12.43 -10.13 15.66
N THR A 113 13.19 -11.19 15.94
CA THR A 113 13.56 -12.22 14.94
C THR A 113 12.34 -12.92 14.35
N LYS A 114 11.35 -13.27 15.18
CA LYS A 114 10.09 -13.91 14.72
C LYS A 114 9.26 -13.00 13.81
N ARG A 115 9.23 -11.68 14.08
CA ARG A 115 8.51 -10.71 13.25
C ARG A 115 9.26 -10.42 11.95
N LEU A 116 10.60 -10.40 11.97
CA LEU A 116 11.42 -10.34 10.75
C LEU A 116 11.26 -11.59 9.89
N ALA A 117 11.29 -12.77 10.49
CA ALA A 117 11.10 -14.04 9.80
C ALA A 117 9.71 -14.12 9.12
N SER A 118 8.66 -13.59 9.76
CA SER A 118 7.32 -13.55 9.17
C SER A 118 7.22 -12.70 7.90
N GLN A 119 8.18 -11.77 7.66
CA GLN A 119 8.25 -11.03 6.40
C GLN A 119 8.50 -11.90 5.17
N PHE A 120 9.02 -13.12 5.36
CA PHE A 120 9.30 -14.07 4.29
C PHE A 120 8.16 -15.05 4.01
N ILE A 121 7.04 -14.92 4.70
CA ILE A 121 5.84 -15.70 4.42
C ILE A 121 5.03 -14.93 3.37
N PHE A 122 5.06 -15.43 2.12
CA PHE A 122 4.34 -14.81 1.02
C PHE A 122 2.85 -15.17 1.06
N GLY A 123 2.02 -14.28 0.53
CA GLY A 123 0.58 -14.44 0.55
C GLY A 123 -0.07 -14.11 1.90
N LEU A 124 0.70 -13.69 2.92
CA LEU A 124 0.10 -13.19 4.16
C LEU A 124 -0.80 -11.98 3.84
N PRO A 125 -2.06 -12.03 4.29
CA PRO A 125 -2.95 -10.89 4.13
C PRO A 125 -2.43 -9.69 4.91
N TYR A 126 -2.65 -8.49 4.39
CA TYR A 126 -2.24 -7.30 5.12
C TYR A 126 -2.93 -7.23 6.49
N TYR A 127 -4.25 -7.40 6.54
CA TYR A 127 -4.95 -7.47 7.83
C TYR A 127 -4.97 -8.89 8.41
N PRO A 128 -4.65 -9.10 9.67
CA PRO A 128 -4.16 -8.12 10.66
C PRO A 128 -2.64 -7.91 10.65
N PHE A 129 -1.91 -8.54 9.73
CA PHE A 129 -0.46 -8.67 9.80
C PHE A 129 0.31 -7.38 9.49
N GLN A 130 -0.31 -6.40 8.80
CA GLN A 130 0.30 -5.08 8.63
C GLN A 130 0.44 -4.29 9.94
N THR A 131 -0.28 -4.69 11.00
CA THR A 131 -0.12 -4.09 12.34
C THR A 131 1.13 -4.57 13.07
N ILE A 132 1.86 -5.52 12.49
CA ILE A 132 3.12 -6.01 13.04
C ILE A 132 4.19 -4.95 12.90
N SER A 133 4.59 -4.36 14.03
CA SER A 133 5.86 -3.64 14.10
C SER A 133 7.02 -4.64 14.10
N LEU A 134 8.14 -4.32 13.45
CA LEU A 134 9.34 -5.17 13.48
C LEU A 134 10.12 -5.06 14.81
N TRP A 135 9.73 -4.13 15.67
CA TRP A 135 10.29 -3.91 17.00
C TRP A 135 9.50 -4.66 18.07
N GLU A 136 10.21 -5.19 19.06
CA GLU A 136 9.54 -5.75 20.23
C GLU A 136 8.77 -4.66 20.98
N GLU A 137 7.64 -5.04 21.60
CA GLU A 137 6.77 -4.17 22.42
C GLU A 137 6.05 -3.04 21.68
N LEU A 138 6.39 -2.72 20.40
CA LEU A 138 5.65 -1.74 19.63
C LEU A 138 4.37 -2.30 19.01
N VAL A 139 3.34 -1.46 19.00
CA VAL A 139 2.04 -1.70 18.35
C VAL A 139 1.84 -0.66 17.26
N ASN A 140 1.38 -1.10 16.09
CA ASN A 140 0.89 -0.23 15.02
C ASN A 140 -0.63 -0.23 15.05
N ILE A 141 -1.24 0.91 14.70
CA ILE A 141 -2.69 1.01 14.63
C ILE A 141 -3.26 0.08 13.55
N ARG A 142 -4.42 -0.49 13.80
CA ARG A 142 -5.19 -1.20 12.77
C ARG A 142 -5.77 -0.19 11.78
N PRO A 143 -5.79 -0.51 10.48
CA PRO A 143 -6.48 0.33 9.49
C PRO A 143 -7.93 0.58 9.88
N LEU A 144 -8.43 1.75 9.53
CA LEU A 144 -9.78 2.22 9.89
C LEU A 144 -10.01 2.41 11.40
N ASN A 145 -8.94 2.51 12.19
CA ASN A 145 -9.03 2.83 13.61
C ASN A 145 -8.28 4.12 13.93
N TYR A 146 -8.61 4.73 15.05
CA TYR A 146 -7.88 5.84 15.68
C TYR A 146 -7.52 5.48 17.11
N LEU A 147 -6.55 6.17 17.68
CA LEU A 147 -6.14 6.00 19.08
C LEU A 147 -6.74 7.13 19.93
N GLU A 148 -7.51 6.76 20.94
CA GLU A 148 -7.96 7.67 21.98
C GLU A 148 -7.03 7.54 23.20
N ILE A 149 -6.49 8.65 23.67
CA ILE A 149 -5.70 8.74 24.90
C ILE A 149 -6.52 9.49 25.93
N SER A 150 -6.68 8.91 27.11
CA SER A 150 -7.40 9.49 28.25
C SER A 150 -6.71 9.09 29.57
N GLU A 151 -7.27 9.49 30.70
CA GLU A 151 -6.80 9.03 32.01
C GLU A 151 -6.76 7.51 32.18
N LYS A 152 -7.60 6.78 31.41
CA LYS A 152 -7.66 5.32 31.43
C LYS A 152 -6.57 4.65 30.56
N GLY A 153 -5.72 5.44 29.88
CA GLY A 153 -4.70 4.95 28.97
C GLY A 153 -5.13 5.04 27.51
N CYS A 154 -4.50 4.21 26.64
CA CYS A 154 -4.74 4.16 25.22
C CYS A 154 -5.85 3.18 24.86
N LEU A 155 -6.80 3.62 24.04
CA LEU A 155 -7.88 2.79 23.52
C LEU A 155 -8.00 2.95 22.01
N GLU A 156 -7.89 1.85 21.27
CA GLU A 156 -8.07 1.83 19.83
C GLU A 156 -9.56 1.71 19.50
N LYS A 157 -10.08 2.64 18.68
CA LYS A 157 -11.49 2.73 18.29
C LYS A 157 -11.65 2.80 16.77
N ARG A 158 -12.80 2.35 16.29
CA ARG A 158 -13.16 2.37 14.86
C ARG A 158 -13.50 3.79 14.40
N VAL A 159 -12.96 4.17 13.24
CA VAL A 159 -13.33 5.41 12.55
C VAL A 159 -14.76 5.27 12.00
N PRO A 160 -15.62 6.30 12.14
CA PRO A 160 -16.91 6.34 11.47
C PRO A 160 -16.78 6.24 9.95
N SER A 161 -17.75 5.63 9.30
CA SER A 161 -17.81 5.53 7.83
C SER A 161 -19.10 6.14 7.30
N TYR A 162 -19.05 6.71 6.10
CA TYR A 162 -20.25 7.18 5.40
C TYR A 162 -20.99 6.01 4.76
N GLU A 163 -22.32 6.01 4.89
CA GLU A 163 -23.17 5.17 4.05
C GLU A 163 -23.48 5.90 2.73
N VAL A 164 -23.26 5.24 1.62
CA VAL A 164 -23.58 5.75 0.29
C VAL A 164 -24.76 4.97 -0.28
N ASP A 165 -25.83 5.63 -0.72
CA ASP A 165 -26.91 4.97 -1.44
C ASP A 165 -26.42 4.53 -2.83
N THR A 166 -26.32 3.23 -3.03
CA THR A 166 -25.80 2.59 -4.26
C THR A 166 -26.85 1.89 -5.11
N LYS A 167 -28.14 2.07 -4.79
CA LYS A 167 -29.23 1.38 -5.50
C LYS A 167 -29.33 1.78 -6.97
N ASP A 168 -28.98 3.04 -7.29
CA ASP A 168 -28.99 3.55 -8.66
C ASP A 168 -27.57 3.59 -9.24
N PHE A 169 -27.30 2.67 -10.18
CA PHE A 169 -25.99 2.58 -10.83
C PHE A 169 -25.60 3.84 -11.60
N ASN A 170 -26.56 4.55 -12.23
CA ASN A 170 -26.23 5.78 -12.98
C ASN A 170 -25.84 6.91 -12.04
N LYS A 171 -26.51 7.04 -10.90
CA LYS A 171 -26.12 8.00 -9.85
C LYS A 171 -24.75 7.67 -9.29
N LEU A 172 -24.44 6.38 -9.11
CA LEU A 172 -23.14 5.93 -8.66
C LEU A 172 -22.01 6.33 -9.63
N ILE A 173 -22.21 6.17 -10.95
CA ILE A 173 -21.25 6.59 -11.98
C ILE A 173 -21.01 8.11 -11.94
N ILE A 174 -22.06 8.91 -11.74
CA ILE A 174 -21.93 10.36 -11.60
C ILE A 174 -21.12 10.72 -10.36
N LYS A 175 -21.42 10.12 -9.20
CA LYS A 175 -20.66 10.34 -7.97
C LYS A 175 -19.19 9.95 -8.10
N ILE A 176 -18.88 8.82 -8.77
CA ILE A 176 -17.49 8.41 -9.02
C ILE A 176 -16.76 9.48 -9.83
N LYS A 177 -17.39 10.02 -10.88
CA LYS A 177 -16.81 11.10 -11.69
C LYS A 177 -16.55 12.35 -10.84
N GLU A 178 -17.54 12.77 -10.06
CA GLU A 178 -17.46 13.96 -9.21
C GLU A 178 -16.34 13.81 -8.18
N GLU A 179 -16.29 12.69 -7.44
CA GLU A 179 -15.27 12.49 -6.42
C GLU A 179 -13.88 12.28 -7.01
N PHE A 180 -13.75 11.69 -8.20
CA PHE A 180 -12.47 11.61 -8.89
C PHE A 180 -11.97 13.01 -9.33
N LEU A 181 -12.85 13.87 -9.83
CA LEU A 181 -12.49 15.25 -10.16
C LEU A 181 -12.16 16.06 -8.90
N ASN A 182 -12.93 15.88 -7.82
CA ASN A 182 -12.67 16.52 -6.53
C ASN A 182 -11.29 16.12 -5.96
N SER A 183 -10.91 14.84 -6.05
CA SER A 183 -9.61 14.37 -5.59
C SER A 183 -8.45 14.98 -6.39
N ILE A 184 -8.59 15.10 -7.72
CA ILE A 184 -7.57 15.78 -8.53
C ILE A 184 -7.49 17.27 -8.19
N ASN A 185 -8.62 17.97 -8.05
CA ASN A 185 -8.63 19.38 -7.67
C ASN A 185 -8.03 19.60 -6.28
N HIS A 186 -8.33 18.71 -5.31
CA HIS A 186 -7.69 18.74 -4.00
C HIS A 186 -6.15 18.69 -4.13
N ASP A 187 -5.65 17.72 -4.89
CA ASP A 187 -4.20 17.52 -5.03
C ASP A 187 -3.55 18.67 -5.83
N LEU A 188 -4.24 19.29 -6.79
CA LEU A 188 -3.78 20.48 -7.50
C LEU A 188 -3.64 21.70 -6.59
N ASN A 189 -4.51 21.86 -5.60
CA ASN A 189 -4.48 22.98 -4.67
C ASN A 189 -3.34 22.88 -3.63
N MET A 190 -2.72 21.72 -3.49
CA MET A 190 -1.66 21.54 -2.50
C MET A 190 -0.37 22.25 -2.89
N ARG A 191 -0.01 22.32 -4.20
CA ARG A 191 1.22 22.95 -4.71
C ARG A 191 1.09 23.38 -6.17
N ASN A 192 2.10 24.08 -6.71
CA ASN A 192 1.96 24.87 -7.96
C ASN A 192 2.46 24.19 -9.23
N GLU A 193 3.65 23.56 -9.22
CA GLU A 193 4.24 22.98 -10.44
C GLU A 193 3.85 21.51 -10.58
N VAL A 194 3.12 21.18 -11.64
CA VAL A 194 2.48 19.87 -11.81
C VAL A 194 3.22 18.99 -12.80
N SER A 195 3.39 17.73 -12.42
CA SER A 195 3.80 16.65 -13.32
C SER A 195 2.99 15.38 -13.05
N SER A 196 2.95 14.47 -14.00
CA SER A 196 2.22 13.21 -13.89
C SER A 196 2.98 12.08 -14.56
N ASP A 197 2.88 10.89 -13.98
CA ASP A 197 3.26 9.68 -14.67
C ASP A 197 2.40 9.45 -15.91
N VAL A 198 3.03 8.94 -16.96
CA VAL A 198 2.37 8.32 -18.11
C VAL A 198 3.06 6.99 -18.39
N SER A 199 2.71 5.96 -17.60
CA SER A 199 3.28 4.62 -17.74
C SER A 199 2.84 3.87 -19.02
N GLY A 200 1.87 4.43 -19.76
CA GLY A 200 1.16 3.74 -20.84
C GLY A 200 -0.05 2.93 -20.34
N GLY A 201 -0.25 2.78 -19.03
CA GLY A 201 -1.42 2.16 -18.41
C GLY A 201 -2.65 3.07 -18.36
N VAL A 202 -3.83 2.47 -18.08
CA VAL A 202 -5.12 3.19 -18.05
C VAL A 202 -5.16 4.24 -16.94
N ASP A 203 -4.61 3.95 -15.75
CA ASP A 203 -4.74 4.82 -14.58
C ASP A 203 -3.95 6.12 -14.73
N SER A 204 -2.67 6.02 -15.08
CA SER A 204 -1.84 7.19 -15.33
C SER A 204 -2.35 8.01 -16.52
N ALA A 205 -2.83 7.35 -17.59
CA ALA A 205 -3.47 8.02 -18.72
C ALA A 205 -4.74 8.78 -18.28
N THR A 206 -5.56 8.16 -17.46
CA THR A 206 -6.80 8.77 -16.93
C THR A 206 -6.51 10.06 -16.17
N ILE A 207 -5.49 10.06 -15.31
CA ILE A 207 -5.04 11.25 -14.59
C ILE A 207 -4.54 12.30 -15.58
N ALA A 208 -3.64 11.93 -16.52
CA ALA A 208 -3.05 12.87 -17.47
C ALA A 208 -4.11 13.54 -18.38
N PHE A 209 -5.09 12.79 -18.90
CA PHE A 209 -6.20 13.37 -19.68
C PHE A 209 -7.10 14.30 -18.84
N THR A 210 -7.30 13.98 -17.58
CA THR A 210 -8.08 14.82 -16.66
C THR A 210 -7.33 16.11 -16.34
N LEU A 211 -6.05 16.03 -16.02
CA LEU A 211 -5.17 17.20 -15.81
C LEU A 211 -5.18 18.12 -17.04
N ASN A 212 -5.09 17.56 -18.25
CA ASN A 212 -5.11 18.34 -19.49
C ASN A 212 -6.40 19.12 -19.72
N LYS A 213 -7.50 18.72 -19.08
CA LYS A 213 -8.76 19.47 -19.08
C LYS A 213 -8.83 20.55 -18.01
N LEU A 214 -8.14 20.35 -16.89
CA LEU A 214 -8.26 21.22 -15.71
C LEU A 214 -7.22 22.32 -15.69
N ILE A 215 -6.01 22.06 -16.20
CA ILE A 215 -4.90 23.01 -16.15
C ILE A 215 -4.21 23.16 -17.53
N PRO A 216 -3.73 24.38 -17.88
CA PRO A 216 -3.13 24.65 -19.18
C PRO A 216 -1.77 23.99 -19.37
N ASP A 217 -1.01 23.78 -18.27
CA ASP A 217 0.36 23.25 -18.36
C ASP A 217 0.69 22.27 -17.24
N PHE A 218 1.33 21.16 -17.62
CA PHE A 218 1.95 20.18 -16.74
C PHE A 218 2.90 19.29 -17.53
N SER A 219 3.88 18.69 -16.85
CA SER A 219 4.86 17.78 -17.47
C SER A 219 4.40 16.33 -17.37
N ILE A 220 4.70 15.51 -18.38
CA ILE A 220 4.44 14.08 -18.38
C ILE A 220 5.74 13.28 -18.40
N LEU A 221 5.87 12.32 -17.48
CA LEU A 221 7.07 11.54 -17.23
C LEU A 221 6.82 10.05 -17.52
N HIS A 222 7.84 9.36 -18.04
CA HIS A 222 7.75 7.94 -18.38
C HIS A 222 9.06 7.21 -18.09
N ALA A 223 8.95 6.05 -17.42
CA ALA A 223 10.04 5.08 -17.31
C ALA A 223 10.09 4.25 -18.59
N GLU A 224 11.13 4.38 -19.40
CA GLU A 224 11.27 3.64 -20.65
C GLU A 224 11.64 2.17 -20.34
N SER A 225 11.06 1.21 -21.05
CA SER A 225 11.43 -0.19 -20.92
C SER A 225 12.69 -0.51 -21.72
N SER A 226 13.59 -1.34 -21.15
CA SER A 226 14.79 -1.81 -21.85
C SER A 226 14.48 -2.81 -22.98
N THR A 227 13.26 -3.37 -23.02
CA THR A 227 12.88 -4.38 -24.00
C THR A 227 11.95 -3.84 -25.08
N THR A 228 12.26 -4.10 -26.33
CA THR A 228 11.43 -3.71 -27.49
C THR A 228 10.07 -4.46 -27.53
N ALA A 229 9.98 -5.59 -26.85
CA ALA A 229 8.73 -6.35 -26.71
C ALA A 229 7.69 -5.65 -25.82
N ASN A 230 8.13 -4.75 -24.93
CA ASN A 230 7.24 -4.00 -24.05
C ASN A 230 6.52 -2.88 -24.84
N SER A 231 5.18 -2.93 -24.84
CA SER A 231 4.36 -1.94 -25.53
C SER A 231 4.09 -0.65 -24.75
N ASP A 232 4.53 -0.55 -23.49
CA ASP A 232 4.20 0.59 -22.61
C ASP A 232 4.71 1.92 -23.15
N THR A 233 5.96 1.97 -23.65
CA THR A 233 6.53 3.17 -24.24
C THR A 233 5.78 3.63 -25.50
N LYS A 234 5.27 2.69 -26.31
CA LYS A 234 4.43 3.02 -27.48
C LYS A 234 3.11 3.66 -27.03
N TRP A 235 2.47 3.11 -25.99
CA TRP A 235 1.24 3.66 -25.43
C TRP A 235 1.47 5.01 -24.74
N ALA A 236 2.54 5.17 -23.97
CA ALA A 236 2.92 6.45 -23.37
C ALA A 236 3.15 7.53 -24.45
N THR A 237 3.81 7.18 -25.55
CA THR A 237 4.00 8.08 -26.68
C THR A 237 2.68 8.43 -27.37
N PHE A 238 1.79 7.47 -27.56
CA PHE A 238 0.43 7.72 -28.09
C PHE A 238 -0.35 8.69 -27.20
N ILE A 239 -0.34 8.48 -25.89
CA ILE A 239 -1.01 9.34 -24.90
C ILE A 239 -0.43 10.75 -24.96
N ALA A 240 0.91 10.89 -24.94
CA ALA A 240 1.60 12.18 -25.03
C ALA A 240 1.20 12.96 -26.30
N LYS A 241 1.19 12.28 -27.45
CA LYS A 241 0.75 12.87 -28.73
C LYS A 241 -0.72 13.31 -28.69
N SER A 242 -1.59 12.49 -28.09
CA SER A 242 -3.02 12.80 -27.94
C SER A 242 -3.28 14.00 -27.02
N LEU A 243 -2.39 14.22 -26.05
CA LEU A 243 -2.41 15.37 -25.13
C LEU A 243 -1.75 16.62 -25.73
N GLY A 244 -1.04 16.49 -26.85
CA GLY A 244 -0.24 17.58 -27.43
C GLY A 244 0.97 17.97 -26.57
N ARG A 245 1.55 17.01 -25.82
CA ARG A 245 2.62 17.24 -24.85
C ARG A 245 3.89 16.45 -25.17
N GLU A 246 5.04 16.99 -24.78
CA GLU A 246 6.31 16.29 -24.86
C GLU A 246 6.40 15.24 -23.73
N LEU A 247 6.78 13.99 -24.08
CA LEU A 247 7.02 12.90 -23.14
C LEU A 247 8.46 12.91 -22.68
N LYS A 248 8.69 13.25 -21.39
CA LYS A 248 10.01 13.11 -20.78
C LYS A 248 10.23 11.65 -20.41
N LYS A 249 11.25 11.03 -21.00
CA LYS A 249 11.61 9.63 -20.76
C LYS A 249 12.81 9.52 -19.85
N PHE A 250 12.79 8.51 -18.97
CA PHE A 250 13.91 8.11 -18.13
C PHE A 250 14.40 6.72 -18.53
N ASP A 251 15.71 6.52 -18.51
CA ASP A 251 16.33 5.26 -18.91
C ASP A 251 15.98 4.14 -17.92
N SER A 252 15.60 2.99 -18.45
CA SER A 252 15.26 1.81 -17.68
C SER A 252 16.44 1.15 -16.97
N ILE A 253 17.65 1.30 -17.47
CA ILE A 253 18.85 0.66 -16.90
C ILE A 253 19.10 1.19 -15.50
N GLU A 254 19.09 2.51 -15.32
CA GLU A 254 19.22 3.12 -13.99
C GLU A 254 18.08 2.72 -13.03
N ILE A 255 16.89 2.40 -13.57
CA ILE A 255 15.70 2.05 -12.79
C ILE A 255 15.80 0.65 -12.22
N THR A 256 16.35 -0.32 -12.99
CA THR A 256 16.38 -1.74 -12.60
C THR A 256 17.57 -2.14 -11.72
N GLU A 257 18.68 -1.40 -11.79
CA GLU A 257 19.91 -1.76 -11.05
C GLU A 257 19.77 -1.81 -9.53
N LYS A 258 18.78 -1.10 -8.96
CA LYS A 258 18.63 -0.94 -7.50
C LYS A 258 17.68 -1.92 -6.83
N ARG A 259 16.95 -2.71 -7.61
CA ARG A 259 15.93 -3.64 -7.10
C ARG A 259 16.49 -4.65 -6.09
N PHE A 260 17.71 -5.12 -6.30
CA PHE A 260 18.38 -6.11 -5.46
C PHE A 260 19.55 -5.54 -4.64
N ALA A 261 19.65 -4.22 -4.51
CA ALA A 261 20.73 -3.57 -3.78
C ALA A 261 20.62 -3.82 -2.28
N ILE A 262 21.72 -4.23 -1.63
CA ILE A 262 21.78 -4.50 -0.18
C ILE A 262 22.65 -3.48 0.58
N ASP A 263 23.62 -2.85 -0.09
CA ASP A 263 24.59 -1.94 0.53
C ASP A 263 24.29 -0.45 0.27
N GLU A 264 23.28 -0.15 -0.54
CA GLU A 264 22.94 1.23 -0.89
C GLU A 264 22.11 1.91 0.21
N LYS A 265 22.37 3.20 0.40
CA LYS A 265 21.52 4.05 1.23
C LYS A 265 20.16 4.27 0.58
N TYR A 266 19.16 4.53 1.41
CA TYR A 266 17.85 4.97 0.91
C TYR A 266 17.92 6.38 0.32
N ILE A 267 16.90 6.75 -0.46
CA ILE A 267 16.78 8.09 -1.04
C ILE A 267 16.78 9.12 0.11
N ASN A 268 17.61 10.16 -0.03
CA ASN A 268 17.74 11.25 0.95
C ASN A 268 18.09 10.83 2.38
N ASP A 269 18.74 9.67 2.58
CA ASP A 269 19.11 9.10 3.88
C ASP A 269 17.91 8.92 4.83
N ILE A 270 16.70 8.83 4.30
CA ILE A 270 15.48 8.61 5.09
C ILE A 270 15.39 7.13 5.47
N MET A 271 15.16 6.86 6.77
CA MET A 271 15.00 5.50 7.27
C MET A 271 13.51 5.10 7.32
N PRO A 272 13.06 4.18 6.44
CA PRO A 272 11.68 3.71 6.47
C PRO A 272 11.41 2.81 7.68
N SER A 273 10.18 2.82 8.19
CA SER A 273 9.75 2.00 9.33
C SER A 273 9.75 0.49 9.07
N SER A 274 9.82 0.08 7.82
CA SER A 274 9.87 -1.32 7.35
C SER A 274 10.65 -1.41 6.04
N PRO A 275 11.08 -2.62 5.61
CA PRO A 275 11.69 -2.82 4.31
C PRO A 275 10.84 -2.25 3.17
N LEU A 276 11.46 -1.74 2.11
CA LEU A 276 10.75 -1.13 1.00
C LEU A 276 9.84 -2.14 0.28
N LEU A 277 8.62 -1.71 0.00
CA LEU A 277 7.61 -2.44 -0.77
C LEU A 277 7.69 -2.16 -2.28
N TRP A 278 8.45 -1.14 -2.67
CA TRP A 278 8.55 -0.61 -4.03
C TRP A 278 10.01 -0.50 -4.50
N ALA A 279 10.88 -1.41 -4.04
CA ALA A 279 12.31 -1.39 -4.36
C ALA A 279 12.57 -1.41 -5.90
N ASP A 280 11.70 -2.03 -6.67
CA ASP A 280 11.71 -2.05 -8.12
C ASP A 280 11.48 -0.68 -8.77
N SER A 281 10.81 0.24 -8.07
CA SER A 281 10.49 1.58 -8.56
C SER A 281 11.43 2.68 -8.00
N GLU A 282 12.37 2.33 -7.11
CA GLU A 282 13.24 3.31 -6.44
C GLU A 282 14.07 4.14 -7.43
N GLY A 283 14.60 3.51 -8.47
CA GLY A 283 15.36 4.19 -9.51
C GLY A 283 14.51 5.22 -10.26
N TYR A 284 13.26 4.87 -10.59
CA TYR A 284 12.32 5.79 -11.21
C TYR A 284 11.99 6.99 -10.31
N LEU A 285 11.71 6.75 -9.03
CA LEU A 285 11.45 7.84 -8.09
C LEU A 285 12.65 8.78 -7.94
N LYS A 286 13.89 8.26 -7.95
CA LYS A 286 15.11 9.08 -7.98
C LYS A 286 15.15 9.97 -9.22
N SER A 287 14.78 9.45 -10.37
CA SER A 287 14.72 10.22 -11.62
C SER A 287 13.66 11.32 -11.56
N VAL A 288 12.48 11.03 -11.00
CA VAL A 288 11.42 12.04 -10.76
C VAL A 288 11.92 13.13 -9.80
N ILE A 289 12.54 12.75 -8.68
CA ILE A 289 13.11 13.71 -7.71
C ILE A 289 14.17 14.59 -8.38
N GLY A 290 15.06 13.99 -9.17
CA GLY A 290 16.07 14.73 -9.94
C GLY A 290 15.45 15.72 -10.93
N TYR A 291 14.40 15.33 -11.64
CA TYR A 291 13.66 16.18 -12.56
C TYR A 291 12.97 17.35 -11.86
N GLN A 292 12.45 17.14 -10.66
CA GLN A 292 11.75 18.15 -9.85
C GLN A 292 12.70 19.07 -9.08
N LYS A 293 14.00 18.76 -9.05
CA LYS A 293 14.99 19.54 -8.29
C LYS A 293 15.04 20.99 -8.77
N GLY A 294 14.90 21.94 -7.85
CA GLY A 294 14.91 23.38 -8.13
C GLY A 294 13.54 23.94 -8.55
N ARG A 295 12.51 23.11 -8.72
CA ARG A 295 11.14 23.55 -8.95
C ARG A 295 10.52 24.05 -7.65
N LYS A 296 9.57 24.98 -7.79
CA LYS A 296 8.92 25.60 -6.64
C LYS A 296 7.65 24.83 -6.28
N GLN A 297 7.69 24.15 -5.14
CA GLN A 297 6.54 23.38 -4.62
C GLN A 297 5.93 22.42 -5.66
N PRO A 298 6.66 21.42 -6.14
CA PRO A 298 6.15 20.52 -7.16
C PRO A 298 5.14 19.51 -6.64
N THR A 299 4.13 19.21 -7.47
CA THR A 299 3.18 18.10 -7.30
C THR A 299 3.44 17.07 -8.39
N HIS A 300 3.54 15.79 -7.99
CA HIS A 300 3.68 14.69 -8.95
C HIS A 300 2.55 13.68 -8.78
N PHE A 301 1.78 13.45 -9.84
CA PHE A 301 0.62 12.57 -9.86
C PHE A 301 1.01 11.14 -10.21
N LEU A 302 0.57 10.19 -9.38
CA LEU A 302 0.75 8.75 -9.51
C LEU A 302 -0.59 8.03 -9.73
N GLY A 303 -0.60 7.03 -10.62
CA GLY A 303 -1.79 6.20 -10.90
C GLY A 303 -2.09 5.10 -9.87
N ILE A 304 -1.47 5.14 -8.71
CA ILE A 304 -1.63 4.15 -7.63
C ILE A 304 -3.08 4.14 -7.12
N GLY A 305 -3.66 2.95 -6.94
CA GLY A 305 -5.04 2.76 -6.44
C GLY A 305 -6.07 2.50 -7.53
N GLY A 306 -5.78 2.84 -8.79
CA GLY A 306 -6.75 2.68 -9.88
C GLY A 306 -7.06 1.22 -10.23
N ASP A 307 -6.09 0.32 -10.16
CA ASP A 307 -6.30 -1.12 -10.34
C ASP A 307 -7.18 -1.68 -9.22
N GLU A 308 -6.90 -1.31 -7.97
CA GLU A 308 -7.60 -1.76 -6.79
C GLU A 308 -9.09 -1.37 -6.79
N LEU A 309 -9.39 -0.16 -7.25
CA LEU A 309 -10.76 0.34 -7.27
C LEU A 309 -11.60 -0.20 -8.42
N PHE A 310 -11.02 -0.33 -9.62
CA PHE A 310 -11.77 -0.53 -10.86
C PHE A 310 -11.51 -1.86 -11.57
N THR A 311 -10.49 -2.61 -11.18
CA THR A 311 -10.26 -3.97 -11.70
C THR A 311 -11.01 -5.01 -10.86
N PRO A 312 -11.62 -6.04 -11.46
CA PRO A 312 -12.29 -7.07 -10.70
C PRO A 312 -11.30 -7.88 -9.85
N MET A 313 -11.61 -8.06 -8.57
CA MET A 313 -10.85 -8.92 -7.67
C MET A 313 -11.09 -10.40 -7.97
N PRO A 314 -10.13 -11.30 -7.68
CA PRO A 314 -10.30 -12.74 -7.89
C PRO A 314 -11.57 -13.31 -7.23
N SER A 315 -11.91 -12.87 -6.02
CA SER A 315 -13.11 -13.27 -5.28
C SER A 315 -14.45 -12.79 -5.86
N ASN A 316 -14.43 -11.94 -6.90
CA ASN A 316 -15.69 -11.49 -7.54
C ASN A 316 -16.57 -12.66 -7.98
N SER A 317 -15.97 -13.75 -8.49
CA SER A 317 -16.71 -14.96 -8.89
C SER A 317 -17.49 -15.55 -7.72
N TRP A 318 -16.89 -15.60 -6.53
CA TRP A 318 -17.51 -16.13 -5.32
C TRP A 318 -18.75 -15.33 -4.91
N ASN A 319 -18.66 -14.00 -4.93
CA ASN A 319 -19.76 -13.10 -4.61
C ASN A 319 -20.88 -13.16 -5.66
N ILE A 320 -20.53 -13.13 -6.97
CA ILE A 320 -21.52 -13.15 -8.05
C ILE A 320 -22.33 -14.46 -8.03
N VAL A 321 -21.67 -15.62 -7.78
CA VAL A 321 -22.38 -16.91 -7.66
C VAL A 321 -23.45 -16.85 -6.57
N ARG A 322 -23.17 -16.20 -5.46
CA ARG A 322 -24.10 -16.10 -4.31
C ARG A 322 -25.19 -15.04 -4.50
N GLN A 323 -24.94 -14.03 -5.30
CA GLN A 323 -25.90 -12.94 -5.58
C GLN A 323 -26.75 -13.24 -6.81
N GLU A 324 -26.18 -13.82 -7.86
CA GLU A 324 -26.79 -13.92 -9.21
C GLU A 324 -26.77 -15.34 -9.81
N ASN A 325 -26.45 -16.37 -9.01
CA ASN A 325 -26.52 -17.79 -9.43
C ASN A 325 -25.66 -18.11 -10.68
N LEU A 326 -26.31 -18.43 -11.81
CA LEU A 326 -25.65 -18.93 -13.03
C LEU A 326 -24.65 -17.93 -13.66
N GLY A 327 -24.87 -16.63 -13.55
CA GLY A 327 -23.94 -15.64 -14.07
C GLY A 327 -22.57 -15.69 -13.41
N GLY A 328 -22.51 -16.02 -12.12
CA GLY A 328 -21.25 -16.21 -11.39
C GLY A 328 -20.46 -17.43 -11.84
N LEU A 329 -21.13 -18.52 -12.18
CA LEU A 329 -20.50 -19.73 -12.74
C LEU A 329 -19.85 -19.46 -14.11
N LEU A 330 -20.54 -18.75 -14.99
CA LEU A 330 -19.99 -18.35 -16.30
C LEU A 330 -18.78 -17.42 -16.13
N TYR A 331 -18.84 -16.53 -15.14
CA TYR A 331 -17.70 -15.67 -14.85
C TYR A 331 -16.52 -16.44 -14.27
N ALA A 332 -16.75 -17.37 -13.35
CA ALA A 332 -15.70 -18.24 -12.81
C ALA A 332 -15.05 -19.09 -13.90
N LEU A 333 -15.83 -19.63 -14.85
CA LEU A 333 -15.32 -20.36 -16.01
C LEU A 333 -14.42 -19.46 -16.87
N LYS A 334 -14.87 -18.25 -17.19
CA LYS A 334 -14.08 -17.28 -17.95
C LYS A 334 -12.79 -16.92 -17.20
N TYR A 335 -12.85 -16.69 -15.88
CA TYR A 335 -11.70 -16.41 -15.06
C TYR A 335 -10.68 -17.55 -15.06
N SER A 336 -11.14 -18.81 -14.94
CA SER A 336 -10.27 -20.00 -15.01
C SER A 336 -9.51 -20.09 -16.33
N LEU A 337 -10.17 -19.78 -17.46
CA LEU A 337 -9.55 -19.75 -18.79
C LEU A 337 -8.51 -18.63 -18.91
N ILE A 338 -8.82 -17.42 -18.44
CA ILE A 338 -7.90 -16.27 -18.49
C ILE A 338 -6.65 -16.57 -17.65
N MET A 339 -6.83 -17.10 -16.44
CA MET A 339 -5.76 -17.40 -15.49
C MET A 339 -5.08 -18.76 -15.72
N ARG A 340 -5.48 -19.50 -16.78
CA ARG A 340 -4.97 -20.84 -17.11
C ARG A 340 -5.07 -21.83 -15.95
N ARG A 341 -6.16 -21.78 -15.18
CA ARG A 341 -6.42 -22.66 -14.04
C ARG A 341 -7.37 -23.79 -14.40
N PRO A 342 -7.22 -24.97 -13.76
CA PRO A 342 -8.20 -26.04 -13.90
C PRO A 342 -9.57 -25.56 -13.38
N PHE A 343 -10.61 -25.70 -14.20
CA PHE A 343 -11.98 -25.29 -13.85
C PHE A 343 -12.48 -25.93 -12.55
N PHE A 344 -12.18 -27.21 -12.34
CA PHE A 344 -12.55 -27.93 -11.11
C PHE A 344 -11.94 -27.31 -9.85
N SER A 345 -10.70 -26.81 -9.92
CA SER A 345 -10.09 -26.07 -8.80
C SER A 345 -10.88 -24.80 -8.47
N CYS A 346 -11.25 -24.03 -9.51
CA CYS A 346 -12.09 -22.84 -9.32
C CYS A 346 -13.47 -23.19 -8.76
N LEU A 347 -14.06 -24.30 -9.17
CA LEU A 347 -15.35 -24.76 -8.65
C LEU A 347 -15.26 -25.11 -7.15
N LEU A 348 -14.21 -25.80 -6.73
CA LEU A 348 -13.96 -26.09 -5.31
C LEU A 348 -13.79 -24.81 -4.48
N ASP A 349 -13.10 -23.82 -5.02
CA ASP A 349 -12.95 -22.52 -4.36
C ASP A 349 -14.31 -21.78 -4.20
N LEU A 350 -15.19 -21.90 -5.20
CA LEU A 350 -16.55 -21.33 -5.14
C LEU A 350 -17.43 -22.02 -4.09
N LEU A 351 -17.18 -23.28 -3.79
CA LEU A 351 -17.91 -24.05 -2.76
C LEU A 351 -17.34 -23.80 -1.35
N ASP A 352 -16.18 -23.18 -1.23
CA ASP A 352 -15.56 -22.92 0.08
C ASP A 352 -16.30 -21.78 0.83
N ASN A 353 -16.93 -22.15 1.93
CA ASN A 353 -17.68 -21.24 2.81
C ASN A 353 -16.97 -20.92 4.14
N ARG A 354 -15.71 -21.34 4.30
CA ARG A 354 -14.95 -21.06 5.52
C ARG A 354 -14.82 -19.56 5.76
N GLY A 355 -14.81 -19.19 7.04
CA GLY A 355 -14.54 -17.83 7.48
C GLY A 355 -13.09 -17.40 7.21
N TYR A 356 -12.81 -16.12 7.40
CA TYR A 356 -11.49 -15.54 7.18
C TYR A 356 -10.42 -16.20 8.05
N SER A 357 -10.58 -16.14 9.37
CA SER A 357 -9.59 -16.66 10.32
C SER A 357 -9.36 -18.16 10.16
N GLU A 358 -10.43 -18.94 9.97
CA GLU A 358 -10.33 -20.38 9.69
C GLU A 358 -9.51 -20.65 8.43
N THR A 359 -9.72 -19.86 7.36
CA THR A 359 -8.97 -20.00 6.12
C THR A 359 -7.49 -19.71 6.32
N VAL A 360 -7.16 -18.62 7.03
CA VAL A 360 -5.75 -18.22 7.24
C VAL A 360 -5.04 -19.22 8.16
N ILE A 361 -5.66 -19.65 9.27
CA ILE A 361 -5.09 -20.64 10.19
C ILE A 361 -4.80 -21.95 9.44
N LYS A 362 -5.77 -22.46 8.67
CA LYS A 362 -5.57 -23.68 7.89
C LYS A 362 -4.45 -23.54 6.84
N ASN A 363 -4.35 -22.40 6.18
CA ASN A 363 -3.25 -22.15 5.23
C ASN A 363 -1.89 -22.10 5.95
N LEU A 364 -1.81 -21.51 7.14
CA LEU A 364 -0.59 -21.52 7.96
C LEU A 364 -0.23 -22.96 8.40
N GLU A 365 -1.18 -23.76 8.83
CA GLU A 365 -0.95 -25.16 9.19
C GLU A 365 -0.38 -25.96 8.01
N ILE A 366 -0.96 -25.82 6.83
CA ILE A 366 -0.49 -26.50 5.61
C ILE A 366 0.93 -26.08 5.26
N VAL A 367 1.21 -24.77 5.21
CA VAL A 367 2.51 -24.27 4.72
C VAL A 367 3.68 -24.57 5.67
N PHE A 368 3.39 -24.71 6.97
CA PHE A 368 4.44 -25.03 7.95
C PHE A 368 4.61 -26.53 8.21
N ASN A 369 3.57 -27.35 8.03
CA ASN A 369 3.58 -28.78 8.38
C ASN A 369 3.66 -29.71 7.15
N GLU A 370 3.29 -29.24 5.96
CA GLU A 370 3.27 -30.05 4.74
C GLU A 370 4.33 -29.53 3.76
N SER A 371 5.18 -30.44 3.26
CA SER A 371 6.19 -30.14 2.24
C SER A 371 5.61 -29.94 0.83
N SER A 372 4.30 -30.07 0.66
CA SER A 372 3.61 -29.87 -0.62
C SER A 372 3.30 -28.39 -0.86
N ALA A 373 3.53 -27.92 -2.08
CA ALA A 373 3.17 -26.56 -2.49
C ALA A 373 1.69 -26.29 -2.19
N PRO A 374 1.35 -25.22 -1.46
CA PRO A 374 -0.03 -24.92 -1.09
C PRO A 374 -0.87 -24.73 -2.36
N ILE A 375 -2.09 -25.26 -2.35
CA ILE A 375 -3.05 -25.06 -3.43
C ILE A 375 -3.40 -23.57 -3.45
N LYS A 376 -3.03 -22.85 -4.51
CA LYS A 376 -3.42 -21.45 -4.70
C LYS A 376 -4.94 -21.35 -4.81
N ARG A 377 -5.58 -20.70 -3.84
CA ARG A 377 -7.03 -20.46 -3.81
C ARG A 377 -7.30 -18.97 -4.03
N GLU A 378 -7.19 -18.54 -5.28
CA GLU A 378 -7.36 -17.10 -5.63
C GLU A 378 -8.79 -16.59 -5.46
N LEU A 379 -9.79 -17.48 -5.44
CA LEU A 379 -11.20 -17.09 -5.24
C LEU A 379 -11.60 -17.07 -3.76
N GLY A 380 -10.69 -17.44 -2.86
CA GLY A 380 -10.89 -17.45 -1.42
C GLY A 380 -10.72 -16.08 -0.76
N TRP A 381 -10.58 -16.09 0.56
CA TRP A 381 -10.27 -14.89 1.35
C TRP A 381 -8.85 -14.35 1.09
N VAL A 382 -7.91 -15.27 0.88
CA VAL A 382 -6.49 -14.98 0.71
C VAL A 382 -5.89 -15.97 -0.30
N ASP A 383 -4.79 -15.57 -0.93
CA ASP A 383 -3.98 -16.46 -1.75
C ASP A 383 -3.33 -17.55 -0.88
N GLY A 384 -2.88 -18.62 -1.53
CA GLY A 384 -2.11 -19.66 -0.85
C GLY A 384 -0.83 -19.09 -0.26
N LEU A 385 -0.58 -19.38 1.03
CA LEU A 385 0.64 -18.98 1.70
C LEU A 385 1.83 -19.79 1.17
N GLN A 386 3.01 -19.18 1.16
CA GLN A 386 4.26 -19.84 0.79
C GLN A 386 5.38 -19.42 1.75
N VAL A 387 6.21 -20.38 2.15
CA VAL A 387 7.39 -20.16 2.98
C VAL A 387 8.60 -20.66 2.20
N PRO A 388 9.67 -19.88 2.06
CA PRO A 388 10.88 -20.34 1.37
C PRO A 388 11.61 -21.41 2.18
N ASP A 389 12.18 -22.40 1.49
CA ASP A 389 12.86 -23.53 2.13
C ASP A 389 14.10 -23.11 2.93
N TRP A 390 14.74 -22.02 2.51
CA TRP A 390 15.92 -21.46 3.17
C TRP A 390 15.63 -20.69 4.48
N LEU A 391 14.38 -20.52 4.87
CA LEU A 391 14.06 -20.01 6.21
C LEU A 391 14.44 -21.10 7.24
N SER A 392 15.16 -20.71 8.32
CA SER A 392 15.60 -21.68 9.33
C SER A 392 14.40 -22.31 10.04
N GLU A 393 14.52 -23.58 10.46
CA GLU A 393 13.43 -24.32 11.11
C GLU A 393 12.97 -23.62 12.40
N LYS A 394 13.91 -23.05 13.16
CA LYS A 394 13.59 -22.24 14.34
C LYS A 394 12.71 -21.04 13.96
N SER A 395 13.09 -20.32 12.90
CA SER A 395 12.34 -19.14 12.44
C SER A 395 10.97 -19.50 11.90
N LYS A 396 10.82 -20.65 11.23
CA LYS A 396 9.51 -21.17 10.79
C LYS A 396 8.59 -21.39 12.00
N GLN A 397 9.06 -22.14 13.02
CA GLN A 397 8.30 -22.43 14.21
C GLN A 397 7.90 -21.17 15.00
N GLU A 398 8.85 -20.28 15.26
CA GLU A 398 8.60 -19.03 15.99
C GLU A 398 7.62 -18.13 15.25
N SER A 399 7.73 -18.04 13.91
CA SER A 399 6.79 -17.28 13.09
C SER A 399 5.39 -17.86 13.11
N GLN A 400 5.24 -19.19 13.02
CA GLN A 400 3.95 -19.87 13.06
C GLN A 400 3.22 -19.59 14.38
N ILE A 401 3.91 -19.79 15.52
CA ILE A 401 3.35 -19.51 16.85
C ILE A 401 2.91 -18.04 16.96
N PHE A 402 3.77 -17.13 16.51
CA PHE A 402 3.49 -15.70 16.57
C PHE A 402 2.27 -15.31 15.71
N LEU A 403 2.19 -15.78 14.46
CA LEU A 403 1.09 -15.46 13.55
C LEU A 403 -0.24 -16.05 14.03
N ASN A 404 -0.22 -17.26 14.56
CA ASN A 404 -1.42 -17.85 15.16
C ASN A 404 -1.91 -17.03 16.37
N SER A 405 -1.01 -16.54 17.22
CA SER A 405 -1.39 -15.71 18.37
C SER A 405 -2.07 -14.39 17.94
N LEU A 406 -1.66 -13.80 16.83
CA LEU A 406 -2.30 -12.61 16.28
C LEU A 406 -3.69 -12.87 15.72
N LEU A 407 -3.90 -14.02 15.09
CA LEU A 407 -5.23 -14.41 14.57
C LEU A 407 -6.22 -14.68 15.70
N PHE A 408 -5.80 -15.33 16.78
CA PHE A 408 -6.65 -15.57 17.94
C PHE A 408 -7.11 -14.27 18.63
N SER A 409 -6.25 -13.24 18.63
CA SER A 409 -6.60 -11.93 19.19
C SER A 409 -7.37 -11.01 18.23
N ASN A 410 -7.38 -11.31 16.91
CA ASN A 410 -8.01 -10.52 15.85
C ASN A 410 -8.79 -11.42 14.88
N SER A 411 -9.75 -12.17 15.41
CA SER A 411 -10.44 -13.24 14.66
C SER A 411 -11.40 -12.77 13.58
N GLU A 412 -11.93 -11.55 13.69
CA GLU A 412 -12.93 -11.04 12.76
C GLU A 412 -12.28 -10.27 11.60
N PRO A 413 -12.75 -10.47 10.37
CA PRO A 413 -12.30 -9.65 9.24
C PRO A 413 -12.82 -8.20 9.40
N ILE A 414 -12.11 -7.25 8.78
CA ILE A 414 -12.55 -5.84 8.77
C ILE A 414 -13.97 -5.73 8.18
N ILE A 415 -14.27 -6.54 7.16
CA ILE A 415 -15.54 -6.57 6.42
C ILE A 415 -15.86 -8.03 6.05
N SER A 416 -17.12 -8.42 6.15
CA SER A 416 -17.60 -9.78 5.89
C SER A 416 -17.70 -10.15 4.39
N ASP A 417 -17.74 -9.17 3.48
CA ASP A 417 -17.75 -9.40 2.03
C ASP A 417 -16.34 -9.67 1.52
N ARG A 418 -16.10 -10.85 0.92
CA ARG A 418 -14.77 -11.26 0.43
C ARG A 418 -14.17 -10.33 -0.60
N THR A 419 -14.98 -9.84 -1.56
CA THR A 419 -14.48 -8.95 -2.61
C THR A 419 -14.07 -7.61 -2.06
N VAL A 420 -14.92 -7.03 -1.21
CA VAL A 420 -14.62 -5.76 -0.53
C VAL A 420 -13.42 -5.92 0.40
N PHE A 421 -13.31 -7.04 1.10
CA PHE A 421 -12.15 -7.35 1.93
C PHE A 421 -10.85 -7.41 1.11
N GLN A 422 -10.83 -8.12 -0.03
CA GLN A 422 -9.66 -8.17 -0.91
C GLN A 422 -9.28 -6.79 -1.47
N MET A 423 -10.28 -5.98 -1.86
CA MET A 423 -10.03 -4.59 -2.28
C MET A 423 -9.36 -3.78 -1.17
N ILE A 424 -9.88 -3.87 0.06
CA ILE A 424 -9.30 -3.17 1.22
C ILE A 424 -7.88 -3.66 1.49
N GLN A 425 -7.60 -4.96 1.42
CA GLN A 425 -6.25 -5.52 1.56
C GLN A 425 -5.27 -4.89 0.55
N SER A 426 -5.67 -4.84 -0.73
CA SER A 426 -4.85 -4.21 -1.78
C SER A 426 -4.68 -2.71 -1.55
N LEU A 427 -5.72 -2.00 -1.13
CA LEU A 427 -5.65 -0.56 -0.83
C LEU A 427 -4.75 -0.26 0.37
N ILE A 428 -4.78 -1.07 1.43
CA ILE A 428 -3.86 -0.96 2.57
C ILE A 428 -2.41 -1.12 2.10
N PHE A 429 -2.15 -2.08 1.20
CA PHE A 429 -0.83 -2.23 0.58
C PHE A 429 -0.41 -0.96 -0.16
N GLN A 430 -1.27 -0.44 -1.03
CA GLN A 430 -0.96 0.78 -1.80
C GLN A 430 -0.77 2.01 -0.89
N LYS A 431 -1.52 2.13 0.19
CA LYS A 431 -1.28 3.17 1.20
C LYS A 431 0.08 3.01 1.89
N SER A 432 0.50 1.78 2.14
CA SER A 432 1.84 1.51 2.71
C SER A 432 2.96 1.86 1.72
N VAL A 433 2.78 1.57 0.42
CA VAL A 433 3.69 1.99 -0.66
C VAL A 433 3.75 3.52 -0.75
N LEU A 434 2.59 4.18 -0.81
CA LEU A 434 2.52 5.64 -0.86
C LEU A 434 3.22 6.30 0.33
N ARG A 435 3.01 5.78 1.54
CA ARG A 435 3.70 6.26 2.75
C ARG A 435 5.22 6.21 2.60
N GLN A 436 5.76 5.11 2.08
CA GLN A 436 7.20 4.98 1.84
C GLN A 436 7.69 5.94 0.76
N ILE A 437 6.91 6.15 -0.31
CA ILE A 437 7.22 7.15 -1.35
C ILE A 437 7.23 8.57 -0.76
N GLN A 438 6.26 8.92 0.06
CA GLN A 438 6.18 10.23 0.73
C GLN A 438 7.40 10.51 1.63
N LEU A 439 8.04 9.46 2.17
CA LEU A 439 9.27 9.59 2.93
C LEU A 439 10.51 9.90 2.06
N THR A 440 10.43 9.71 0.73
CA THR A 440 11.60 9.92 -0.15
C THR A 440 12.02 11.38 -0.24
N THR A 441 11.07 12.31 -0.14
CA THR A 441 11.33 13.74 -0.07
C THR A 441 10.09 14.51 0.41
N ASN A 442 10.32 15.53 1.22
CA ASN A 442 9.28 16.48 1.63
C ASN A 442 9.14 17.64 0.63
N SER A 443 10.01 17.74 -0.37
CA SER A 443 9.97 18.80 -1.38
C SER A 443 8.96 18.56 -2.50
N ILE A 444 8.45 17.33 -2.66
CA ILE A 444 7.46 16.94 -3.65
C ILE A 444 6.18 16.50 -2.96
N TYR A 445 5.05 17.01 -3.41
CA TYR A 445 3.75 16.46 -3.01
C TYR A 445 3.39 15.31 -3.98
N TRP A 446 3.31 14.09 -3.43
CA TRP A 446 2.97 12.88 -4.19
C TRP A 446 1.45 12.69 -4.21
N ALA A 447 0.84 13.10 -5.30
CA ALA A 447 -0.61 13.07 -5.49
C ALA A 447 -1.09 11.69 -5.95
N THR A 448 -2.11 11.16 -5.28
CA THR A 448 -2.71 9.86 -5.60
C THR A 448 -4.23 9.94 -5.57
N PRO A 449 -4.87 10.52 -6.61
CA PRO A 449 -6.32 10.79 -6.61
C PRO A 449 -7.20 9.58 -6.36
N PHE A 450 -6.76 8.38 -6.80
CA PHE A 450 -7.50 7.13 -6.57
C PHE A 450 -7.49 6.67 -5.11
N LEU A 451 -6.60 7.20 -4.26
CA LEU A 451 -6.51 6.82 -2.86
C LEU A 451 -7.21 7.79 -1.90
N HIS A 452 -8.00 8.74 -2.39
CA HIS A 452 -8.82 9.61 -1.55
C HIS A 452 -10.00 8.85 -0.93
N LYS A 453 -10.29 9.12 0.34
CA LYS A 453 -11.27 8.39 1.15
C LYS A 453 -12.65 8.29 0.49
N LYS A 454 -13.26 9.42 0.10
CA LYS A 454 -14.61 9.43 -0.49
C LYS A 454 -14.70 8.59 -1.76
N LEU A 455 -13.69 8.68 -2.65
CA LEU A 455 -13.66 7.87 -3.86
C LEU A 455 -13.52 6.38 -3.53
N ILE A 456 -12.67 6.01 -2.56
CA ILE A 456 -12.53 4.63 -2.09
C ILE A 456 -13.88 4.13 -1.56
N GLU A 457 -14.52 4.85 -0.64
CA GLU A 457 -15.78 4.44 0.00
C GLU A 457 -16.90 4.21 -1.01
N ILE A 458 -17.01 5.07 -2.04
CA ILE A 458 -17.94 4.88 -3.15
C ILE A 458 -17.59 3.62 -3.96
N CYS A 459 -16.31 3.42 -4.29
CA CYS A 459 -15.87 2.30 -5.11
C CYS A 459 -15.99 0.94 -4.40
N LEU A 460 -15.85 0.90 -3.06
CA LEU A 460 -16.05 -0.32 -2.27
C LEU A 460 -17.51 -0.81 -2.31
N GLN A 461 -18.47 0.09 -2.57
CA GLN A 461 -19.90 -0.22 -2.62
C GLN A 461 -20.39 -0.64 -4.03
N ILE A 462 -19.51 -0.63 -5.04
CA ILE A 462 -19.87 -1.04 -6.40
C ILE A 462 -20.11 -2.56 -6.44
N PRO A 463 -21.31 -3.02 -6.85
CA PRO A 463 -21.55 -4.44 -7.02
C PRO A 463 -20.55 -5.11 -7.97
N ALA A 464 -20.04 -6.28 -7.58
CA ALA A 464 -18.97 -7.00 -8.29
C ALA A 464 -19.26 -7.20 -9.78
N LYS A 465 -20.53 -7.43 -10.15
CA LYS A 465 -20.98 -7.61 -11.54
C LYS A 465 -20.67 -6.44 -12.48
N TYR A 466 -20.64 -5.22 -11.97
CA TYR A 466 -20.38 -4.03 -12.79
C TYR A 466 -18.90 -3.81 -13.07
N LYS A 467 -18.00 -4.42 -12.28
CA LYS A 467 -16.55 -4.34 -12.49
C LYS A 467 -16.06 -5.24 -13.61
N VAL A 468 -16.89 -6.19 -14.08
CA VAL A 468 -16.53 -7.20 -15.07
C VAL A 468 -16.98 -6.80 -16.47
N SER A 469 -16.10 -6.94 -17.45
CA SER A 469 -16.41 -6.75 -18.87
C SER A 469 -15.63 -7.75 -19.73
N SER A 470 -16.24 -8.17 -20.86
CA SER A 470 -15.54 -8.99 -21.85
C SER A 470 -14.63 -8.19 -22.78
N LYS A 471 -14.85 -6.88 -22.88
CA LYS A 471 -14.21 -6.00 -23.88
C LYS A 471 -13.36 -4.89 -23.28
N LEU A 472 -13.63 -4.47 -22.05
CA LEU A 472 -13.04 -3.28 -21.43
C LEU A 472 -12.28 -3.66 -20.16
N THR A 473 -11.13 -3.04 -19.96
CA THR A 473 -10.28 -3.29 -18.79
C THR A 473 -10.92 -2.73 -17.50
N LYS A 474 -11.51 -1.53 -17.55
CA LYS A 474 -12.12 -0.83 -16.40
C LYS A 474 -13.44 -0.18 -16.80
N PRO A 475 -14.52 -0.98 -16.97
CA PRO A 475 -15.78 -0.48 -17.57
C PRO A 475 -16.45 0.65 -16.79
N ILE A 476 -16.29 0.69 -15.46
CA ILE A 476 -16.86 1.72 -14.61
C ILE A 476 -16.13 3.04 -14.79
N LEU A 477 -14.80 3.01 -14.74
CA LEU A 477 -13.96 4.20 -14.92
C LEU A 477 -14.17 4.80 -16.31
N GLN A 478 -14.27 3.95 -17.34
CA GLN A 478 -14.59 4.36 -18.71
C GLN A 478 -15.93 5.09 -18.80
N LYS A 479 -16.98 4.56 -18.13
CA LYS A 479 -18.30 5.22 -18.12
C LYS A 479 -18.27 6.55 -17.38
N ALA A 480 -17.61 6.59 -16.21
CA ALA A 480 -17.50 7.81 -15.40
C ALA A 480 -16.75 8.93 -16.13
N LEU A 481 -15.70 8.59 -16.87
CA LEU A 481 -14.84 9.58 -17.54
C LEU A 481 -15.08 9.68 -19.06
N LYS A 482 -16.25 9.22 -19.52
CA LYS A 482 -16.68 9.41 -20.92
C LYS A 482 -16.61 10.90 -21.30
N GLY A 483 -15.94 11.19 -22.43
CA GLY A 483 -15.74 12.57 -22.93
C GLY A 483 -14.56 13.31 -22.26
N ILE A 484 -13.84 12.65 -21.32
CA ILE A 484 -12.55 13.12 -20.78
C ILE A 484 -11.42 12.26 -21.32
N VAL A 485 -11.53 10.94 -21.17
CA VAL A 485 -10.51 9.98 -21.58
C VAL A 485 -10.94 9.29 -22.88
N PRO A 486 -10.09 9.22 -23.91
CA PRO A 486 -10.39 8.50 -25.16
C PRO A 486 -10.65 7.01 -24.92
N ILE A 487 -11.58 6.44 -25.71
CA ILE A 487 -11.96 5.01 -25.56
C ILE A 487 -10.80 4.07 -25.86
N GLU A 488 -9.88 4.48 -26.72
CA GLU A 488 -8.69 3.74 -27.13
C GLU A 488 -7.82 3.37 -25.93
N VAL A 489 -7.75 4.24 -24.91
CA VAL A 489 -7.00 4.00 -23.67
C VAL A 489 -7.55 2.78 -22.92
N PHE A 490 -8.88 2.62 -22.90
CA PHE A 490 -9.56 1.52 -22.21
C PHE A 490 -9.59 0.21 -23.03
N ASN A 491 -9.34 0.30 -24.34
CA ASN A 491 -9.29 -0.88 -25.23
C ASN A 491 -7.91 -1.55 -25.24
N ARG A 492 -6.93 -1.03 -24.52
CA ARG A 492 -5.62 -1.65 -24.39
C ARG A 492 -5.74 -3.03 -23.74
N GLY A 493 -5.30 -4.08 -24.47
CA GLY A 493 -5.49 -5.47 -24.03
C GLY A 493 -4.55 -5.96 -22.95
N PHE A 494 -3.25 -5.61 -23.02
CA PHE A 494 -2.23 -6.13 -22.11
C PHE A 494 -1.27 -5.04 -21.66
N LYS A 495 -0.81 -5.13 -20.40
CA LYS A 495 0.32 -4.35 -19.86
C LYS A 495 1.64 -4.85 -20.48
N GLY A 496 2.67 -4.02 -20.45
CA GLY A 496 4.01 -4.42 -20.87
C GLY A 496 4.58 -5.54 -20.00
N ASP A 497 5.44 -6.34 -20.59
CA ASP A 497 6.15 -7.41 -19.90
C ASP A 497 7.56 -6.90 -19.50
N TYR A 498 7.88 -7.01 -18.21
CA TYR A 498 9.15 -6.61 -17.61
C TYR A 498 9.99 -7.82 -17.17
N SER A 499 9.59 -9.03 -17.55
CA SER A 499 10.23 -10.29 -17.11
C SER A 499 11.73 -10.33 -17.46
N ASP A 500 12.12 -9.91 -18.66
CA ASP A 500 13.53 -9.94 -19.08
C ASP A 500 14.45 -9.09 -18.18
N ALA A 501 14.01 -7.89 -17.84
CA ALA A 501 14.74 -7.00 -16.93
C ALA A 501 14.84 -7.62 -15.53
N LEU A 502 13.74 -8.22 -15.06
CA LEU A 502 13.67 -8.91 -13.78
C LEU A 502 14.64 -10.09 -13.70
N TYR A 503 14.63 -10.98 -14.69
CA TYR A 503 15.53 -12.14 -14.75
C TYR A 503 17.01 -11.73 -14.90
N SER A 504 17.29 -10.68 -15.67
CA SER A 504 18.64 -10.12 -15.81
C SER A 504 19.18 -9.56 -14.50
N GLY A 505 18.39 -8.72 -13.83
CA GLY A 505 18.75 -8.13 -12.54
C GLY A 505 18.96 -9.21 -11.46
N TYR A 506 18.08 -10.24 -11.41
CA TYR A 506 18.25 -11.37 -10.51
C TYR A 506 19.57 -12.11 -10.72
N ARG A 507 19.90 -12.49 -11.97
CA ARG A 507 21.15 -13.21 -12.28
C ARG A 507 22.39 -12.42 -11.88
N GLU A 508 22.38 -11.11 -12.11
CA GLU A 508 23.50 -10.25 -11.71
C GLU A 508 23.61 -10.12 -10.19
N ALA A 509 22.49 -9.93 -9.50
CA ALA A 509 22.44 -9.84 -8.05
C ALA A 509 22.88 -11.14 -7.36
N VAL A 510 22.46 -12.30 -7.88
CA VAL A 510 22.94 -13.61 -7.40
C VAL A 510 24.45 -13.72 -7.56
N ARG A 511 25.01 -13.40 -8.74
CA ARG A 511 26.46 -13.44 -8.99
C ARG A 511 27.23 -12.55 -8.01
N LYS A 512 26.74 -11.34 -7.75
CA LYS A 512 27.37 -10.38 -6.86
C LYS A 512 27.33 -10.83 -5.39
N ASN A 513 26.22 -11.38 -4.94
CA ASN A 513 25.96 -11.64 -3.52
C ASN A 513 26.28 -13.07 -3.08
N PHE A 514 26.37 -14.04 -4.01
CA PHE A 514 26.50 -15.47 -3.70
C PHE A 514 27.71 -15.80 -2.79
N HIS A 515 28.82 -15.12 -2.95
CA HIS A 515 30.05 -15.36 -2.17
C HIS A 515 30.06 -14.68 -0.80
N ASN A 516 29.06 -13.87 -0.49
CA ASN A 516 29.01 -13.05 0.73
C ASN A 516 27.80 -13.35 1.62
N LEU A 517 27.10 -14.46 1.38
CA LEU A 517 25.84 -14.78 2.10
C LEU A 517 26.03 -14.95 3.60
N GLU A 518 27.18 -15.47 4.06
CA GLU A 518 27.50 -15.60 5.49
C GLU A 518 27.62 -14.24 6.19
N GLN A 519 27.86 -13.17 5.44
CA GLN A 519 27.94 -11.81 5.96
C GLN A 519 26.57 -11.15 6.13
N PHE A 520 25.50 -11.77 5.61
CA PHE A 520 24.15 -11.23 5.74
C PHE A 520 23.75 -11.18 7.22
N GLU A 521 23.15 -10.06 7.60
CA GLU A 521 22.65 -9.87 8.97
C GLU A 521 21.55 -10.86 9.31
N LEU A 522 20.73 -11.22 8.34
CA LEU A 522 19.68 -12.25 8.47
C LEU A 522 20.27 -13.64 8.78
N VAL A 523 21.43 -13.98 8.21
CA VAL A 523 22.17 -15.22 8.52
C VAL A 523 22.75 -15.16 9.93
N LYS A 524 23.42 -14.06 10.29
CA LYS A 524 23.98 -13.84 11.65
C LYS A 524 22.90 -13.86 12.74
N MET A 525 21.68 -13.43 12.42
CA MET A 525 20.54 -13.49 13.34
C MET A 525 19.91 -14.89 13.42
N GLY A 526 20.36 -15.86 12.63
CA GLY A 526 19.83 -17.23 12.58
C GLY A 526 18.45 -17.35 11.93
N ILE A 527 18.02 -16.32 11.18
CA ILE A 527 16.74 -16.31 10.48
C ILE A 527 16.79 -17.18 9.23
N ILE A 528 17.94 -17.18 8.55
CA ILE A 528 18.18 -17.88 7.29
C ILE A 528 19.15 -19.04 7.49
N ASP A 529 18.83 -20.18 6.88
CA ASP A 529 19.73 -21.30 6.66
C ASP A 529 20.57 -21.02 5.41
N VAL A 530 21.84 -20.69 5.59
CA VAL A 530 22.74 -20.26 4.51
C VAL A 530 22.99 -21.37 3.48
N GLU A 531 23.05 -22.63 3.90
CA GLU A 531 23.31 -23.74 2.98
C GLU A 531 22.09 -24.03 2.09
N LYS A 532 20.89 -23.97 2.67
CA LYS A 532 19.64 -24.05 1.87
C LYS A 532 19.50 -22.86 0.91
N LEU A 533 19.88 -21.64 1.34
CA LEU A 533 19.86 -20.45 0.49
C LEU A 533 20.86 -20.57 -0.67
N LYS A 534 22.10 -21.06 -0.42
CA LYS A 534 23.08 -21.32 -1.47
C LYS A 534 22.57 -22.32 -2.50
N LEU A 535 21.96 -23.42 -2.01
CA LEU A 535 21.35 -24.42 -2.88
C LEU A 535 20.28 -23.79 -3.77
N GLU A 536 19.36 -23.02 -3.19
CA GLU A 536 18.27 -22.35 -3.92
C GLU A 536 18.80 -21.39 -5.00
N MET A 537 19.84 -20.59 -4.66
CA MET A 537 20.46 -19.62 -5.57
C MET A 537 21.29 -20.31 -6.68
N SER A 538 21.76 -21.52 -6.47
CA SER A 538 22.50 -22.29 -7.49
C SER A 538 21.59 -22.89 -8.58
N LEU A 539 20.29 -23.02 -8.29
CA LEU A 539 19.31 -23.56 -9.22
C LEU A 539 18.83 -22.48 -10.22
N PRO A 540 18.52 -22.85 -11.47
CA PRO A 540 17.94 -21.91 -12.42
C PRO A 540 16.65 -21.26 -11.87
N ALA A 541 16.46 -19.98 -12.15
CA ALA A 541 15.24 -19.26 -11.78
C ALA A 541 14.07 -19.68 -12.71
N GLY A 542 13.64 -20.94 -12.58
CA GLY A 542 12.53 -21.49 -13.39
C GLY A 542 11.14 -21.01 -12.94
N ASN A 543 11.04 -20.37 -11.77
CA ASN A 543 9.79 -19.87 -11.21
C ASN A 543 9.95 -18.40 -10.80
N PRO A 544 9.08 -17.48 -11.28
CA PRO A 544 9.08 -16.07 -10.85
C PRO A 544 9.06 -15.88 -9.33
N SER A 545 8.38 -16.75 -8.60
CA SER A 545 8.31 -16.68 -7.12
C SER A 545 9.70 -16.72 -6.44
N LYS A 546 10.71 -17.38 -7.04
CA LYS A 546 12.08 -17.36 -6.55
C LYS A 546 12.69 -15.97 -6.60
N ILE A 547 12.40 -15.23 -7.65
CA ILE A 547 12.90 -13.88 -7.82
C ILE A 547 12.25 -12.95 -6.80
N ASP A 548 10.96 -13.10 -6.56
CA ASP A 548 10.22 -12.33 -5.55
C ASP A 548 10.76 -12.60 -4.14
N TYR A 549 11.06 -13.86 -3.81
CA TYR A 549 11.70 -14.23 -2.55
C TYR A 549 13.08 -13.59 -2.39
N PHE A 550 13.87 -13.60 -3.44
CA PHE A 550 15.20 -13.01 -3.40
C PHE A 550 15.16 -11.48 -3.34
N GLU A 551 14.23 -10.85 -4.03
CA GLU A 551 14.00 -9.40 -3.91
C GLU A 551 13.61 -9.03 -2.48
N LYS A 552 12.69 -9.76 -1.88
CA LYS A 552 12.30 -9.56 -0.48
C LYS A 552 13.48 -9.76 0.47
N LEU A 553 14.32 -10.79 0.22
CA LEU A 553 15.55 -11.03 0.97
C LEU A 553 16.48 -9.81 0.92
N CYS A 554 16.76 -9.31 -0.27
CA CYS A 554 17.61 -8.14 -0.46
C CYS A 554 17.02 -6.88 0.21
N SER A 555 15.73 -6.66 0.09
CA SER A 555 15.04 -5.53 0.71
C SER A 555 15.10 -5.57 2.25
N VAL A 556 14.87 -6.73 2.86
CA VAL A 556 14.95 -6.90 4.32
C VAL A 556 16.40 -6.80 4.81
N GLU A 557 17.35 -7.43 4.13
CA GLU A 557 18.79 -7.36 4.45
C GLU A 557 19.29 -5.91 4.40
N ARG A 558 18.97 -5.17 3.32
CA ARG A 558 19.31 -3.75 3.19
C ARG A 558 18.73 -2.93 4.34
N TRP A 559 17.46 -3.17 4.68
CA TRP A 559 16.82 -2.46 5.77
C TRP A 559 17.50 -2.73 7.12
N ILE A 560 17.87 -3.97 7.42
CA ILE A 560 18.56 -4.32 8.67
C ILE A 560 19.94 -3.65 8.73
N ARG A 561 20.69 -3.63 7.64
CA ARG A 561 22.01 -2.95 7.58
C ARG A 561 21.88 -1.46 7.85
N GLN A 562 20.94 -0.81 7.19
CA GLN A 562 20.70 0.63 7.34
C GLN A 562 20.17 0.98 8.73
N ILE A 563 19.24 0.18 9.29
CA ILE A 563 18.70 0.43 10.63
C ILE A 563 19.77 0.28 11.72
N LYS A 564 20.66 -0.70 11.60
CA LYS A 564 21.77 -0.85 12.55
C LYS A 564 22.72 0.35 12.55
N LEU A 565 22.96 0.96 11.41
CA LEU A 565 23.72 2.20 11.30
C LEU A 565 22.96 3.38 11.91
N TYR A 566 21.66 3.48 11.60
CA TYR A 566 20.79 4.55 12.10
C TYR A 566 20.62 4.55 13.62
N MET A 567 20.56 3.38 14.25
CA MET A 567 20.43 3.23 15.69
C MET A 567 21.72 3.56 16.46
N LYS A 568 22.90 3.48 15.80
CA LYS A 568 24.19 3.82 16.40
C LYS A 568 24.48 5.33 16.41
N ASN A 569 23.94 6.07 15.44
CA ASN A 569 24.05 7.53 15.30
C ASN A 569 22.95 8.26 16.07
#